data_2a89d316812630e03ca7dcb8a00bf352
#
_entry.id   2a89d316812630e03ca7dcb8a00bf352
#
_cell.length_a   1.000
_cell.length_b   1.000
_cell.length_c   1.000
_cell.angle_alpha   90.00
_cell.angle_beta   90.00
_cell.angle_gamma   90.00
#
_symmetry.space_group_name_H-M   'P 1'
#
loop_
_entity.id
_entity.type
_entity.pdbx_description
1 polymer ?
#
loop_
_entity_poly.entity_id
_entity_poly.type
_entity_poly.pdbx_seq_one_letter_code
_entity_poly.pdbx_strand_id
1 'polypeptide(L)'
;WSKNNGGAIPPNMLQIPNTESNSHYLKMCKLLGIKGHPARFPAALPEFFIKMLTDESDLVVDIFGGSNTTGMVAERLKRRWLTFELSKEYVAASAFRFISNETVASDIYSKILSDEFAIIE
;
A
#
# COMPACT_ATOMS: atom_id res chain seq x y z
N TRP A 1 -13.42 5.36 14.47
CA TRP A 1 -14.74 4.69 14.41
C TRP A 1 -15.02 3.83 15.66
N SER A 2 -14.03 3.49 16.45
CA SER A 2 -14.23 2.80 17.74
C SER A 2 -14.94 3.63 18.82
N LYS A 3 -15.13 4.95 18.59
CA LYS A 3 -15.94 5.82 19.45
C LYS A 3 -17.36 5.88 18.93
N ASN A 4 -18.32 5.68 19.81
CA ASN A 4 -19.72 5.94 19.50
C ASN A 4 -19.89 7.44 19.25
N ASN A 5 -19.96 7.83 17.98
CA ASN A 5 -20.12 9.21 17.53
C ASN A 5 -21.62 9.62 17.43
N GLY A 6 -22.50 8.92 18.12
CA GLY A 6 -23.94 9.21 18.07
C GLY A 6 -24.58 8.97 16.70
N GLY A 7 -24.00 8.09 15.86
CA GLY A 7 -24.48 7.81 14.52
C GLY A 7 -24.16 8.88 13.49
N ALA A 8 -23.11 9.67 13.70
CA ALA A 8 -22.68 10.69 12.73
C ALA A 8 -22.37 10.07 11.37
N ILE A 9 -23.04 10.53 10.33
CA ILE A 9 -22.81 10.13 8.95
C ILE A 9 -21.52 10.81 8.47
N PRO A 10 -20.58 10.08 7.85
CA PRO A 10 -19.38 10.69 7.26
C PRO A 10 -19.77 11.70 6.17
N PRO A 11 -18.94 12.75 5.95
CA PRO A 11 -19.20 13.68 4.88
C PRO A 11 -19.14 12.98 3.51
N ASN A 12 -19.96 13.43 2.58
CA ASN A 12 -19.98 12.93 1.19
C ASN A 12 -18.80 13.45 0.35
N MET A 13 -17.94 14.28 0.91
CA MET A 13 -16.75 14.82 0.29
C MET A 13 -15.55 14.66 1.20
N LEU A 14 -14.52 13.94 0.72
CA LEU A 14 -13.24 13.78 1.40
C LEU A 14 -12.21 14.71 0.76
N GLN A 15 -11.80 15.75 1.48
CA GLN A 15 -10.73 16.64 1.05
C GLN A 15 -9.38 16.11 1.54
N ILE A 16 -8.73 15.30 0.72
CA ILE A 16 -7.46 14.68 1.05
C ILE A 16 -6.39 15.20 0.08
N PRO A 17 -5.40 15.99 0.54
CA PRO A 17 -4.33 16.47 -0.32
C PRO A 17 -3.45 15.29 -0.77
N ASN A 18 -3.12 15.25 -2.06
CA ASN A 18 -2.20 14.25 -2.58
C ASN A 18 -0.74 14.71 -2.40
N THR A 19 -0.17 14.45 -1.22
CA THR A 19 1.18 14.87 -0.82
C THR A 19 2.21 13.73 -0.84
N GLU A 20 1.95 12.64 -1.58
CA GLU A 20 2.76 11.41 -1.62
C GLU A 20 4.13 11.55 -2.32
N SER A 21 4.55 12.76 -2.73
CA SER A 21 5.81 12.98 -3.46
C SER A 21 7.08 12.57 -2.68
N ASN A 22 7.02 12.49 -1.35
CA ASN A 22 8.13 12.14 -0.47
C ASN A 22 7.95 10.82 0.29
N SER A 23 7.06 9.95 -0.17
CA SER A 23 6.84 8.66 0.49
C SER A 23 8.10 7.79 0.47
N HIS A 24 8.24 6.90 1.47
CA HIS A 24 9.32 5.92 1.53
C HIS A 24 9.42 5.10 0.25
N TYR A 25 8.28 4.67 -0.31
CA TYR A 25 8.19 3.97 -1.58
C TYR A 25 8.91 4.71 -2.73
N LEU A 26 8.65 6.01 -2.91
CA LEU A 26 9.29 6.79 -3.96
C LEU A 26 10.78 7.01 -3.73
N LYS A 27 11.19 7.16 -2.47
CA LYS A 27 12.61 7.25 -2.13
C LYS A 27 13.34 5.96 -2.52
N MET A 28 12.78 4.81 -2.21
CA MET A 28 13.34 3.50 -2.59
C MET A 28 13.37 3.30 -4.10
N CYS A 29 12.29 3.64 -4.81
CA CYS A 29 12.25 3.60 -6.27
C CYS A 29 13.39 4.45 -6.88
N LYS A 30 13.55 5.68 -6.41
CA LYS A 30 14.60 6.60 -6.89
C LYS A 30 16.00 6.06 -6.60
N LEU A 31 16.22 5.53 -5.41
CA LEU A 31 17.50 4.99 -4.97
C LEU A 31 17.94 3.81 -5.84
N LEU A 32 17.02 2.92 -6.16
CA LEU A 32 17.28 1.72 -6.97
C LEU A 32 17.13 1.96 -8.49
N GLY A 33 16.91 3.21 -8.92
CA GLY A 33 16.74 3.55 -10.34
C GLY A 33 15.46 2.98 -10.97
N ILE A 34 14.44 2.66 -10.16
CA ILE A 34 13.21 2.00 -10.59
C ILE A 34 12.11 3.05 -10.75
N LYS A 35 11.33 2.92 -11.83
CA LYS A 35 10.19 3.79 -12.08
C LYS A 35 9.03 3.43 -11.15
N GLY A 36 8.67 4.34 -10.26
CA GLY A 36 7.49 4.19 -9.41
C GLY A 36 6.18 4.22 -10.18
N HIS A 37 5.12 3.61 -9.62
CA HIS A 37 3.78 3.64 -10.21
C HIS A 37 3.31 5.10 -10.41
N PRO A 38 2.83 5.48 -11.60
CA PRO A 38 2.52 6.90 -11.90
C PRO A 38 1.28 7.42 -11.16
N ALA A 39 0.25 6.59 -11.03
CA ALA A 39 -1.00 6.93 -10.36
C ALA A 39 -1.02 6.37 -8.93
N ARG A 40 -0.92 7.25 -7.96
CA ARG A 40 -0.95 6.92 -6.53
C ARG A 40 -1.93 7.84 -5.83
N PHE A 41 -2.60 7.31 -4.83
CA PHE A 41 -3.46 8.09 -3.96
C PHE A 41 -2.84 8.17 -2.54
N PRO A 42 -3.17 9.20 -1.75
CA PRO A 42 -2.68 9.33 -0.39
C PRO A 42 -3.22 8.23 0.53
N ALA A 43 -2.39 7.80 1.48
CA ALA A 43 -2.72 6.72 2.43
C ALA A 43 -4.00 7.00 3.24
N ALA A 44 -4.32 8.26 3.47
CA ALA A 44 -5.54 8.67 4.18
C ALA A 44 -6.84 8.24 3.48
N LEU A 45 -6.81 8.05 2.15
CA LEU A 45 -7.98 7.61 1.39
C LEU A 45 -8.36 6.15 1.73
N PRO A 46 -7.50 5.14 1.53
CA PRO A 46 -7.84 3.78 1.93
C PRO A 46 -7.99 3.65 3.45
N GLU A 47 -7.26 4.42 4.26
CA GLU A 47 -7.41 4.40 5.72
C GLU A 47 -8.85 4.73 6.16
N PHE A 48 -9.45 5.75 5.54
CA PHE A 48 -10.83 6.12 5.82
C PHE A 48 -11.79 4.95 5.56
N PHE A 49 -11.73 4.33 4.38
CA PHE A 49 -12.64 3.24 4.02
C PHE A 49 -12.38 1.96 4.80
N ILE A 50 -11.12 1.58 5.02
CA ILE A 50 -10.76 0.39 5.79
C ILE A 50 -11.29 0.51 7.23
N LYS A 51 -11.11 1.66 7.88
CA LYS A 51 -11.63 1.89 9.24
C LYS A 51 -13.16 1.92 9.30
N MET A 52 -13.82 2.37 8.23
CA MET A 52 -15.27 2.46 8.18
C MET A 52 -15.94 1.10 7.92
N LEU A 53 -15.32 0.24 7.12
CA LEU A 53 -15.96 -0.94 6.55
C LEU A 53 -15.45 -2.26 7.14
N THR A 54 -14.38 -2.24 7.94
CA THR A 54 -13.73 -3.45 8.45
C THR A 54 -13.34 -3.32 9.91
N ASP A 55 -13.20 -4.47 10.57
CA ASP A 55 -12.57 -4.63 11.88
C ASP A 55 -11.14 -5.20 11.78
N GLU A 56 -10.39 -5.21 12.92
CA GLU A 56 -9.07 -5.86 12.95
C GLU A 56 -9.17 -7.33 12.54
N SER A 57 -8.19 -7.83 11.81
CA SER A 57 -8.12 -9.18 11.24
C SER A 57 -9.04 -9.48 10.04
N ASP A 58 -9.88 -8.54 9.63
CA ASP A 58 -10.65 -8.68 8.38
C ASP A 58 -9.72 -8.68 7.16
N LEU A 59 -10.23 -9.22 6.04
CA LEU A 59 -9.49 -9.27 4.78
C LEU A 59 -9.87 -8.08 3.89
N VAL A 60 -8.88 -7.27 3.55
CA VAL A 60 -8.98 -6.20 2.56
C VAL A 60 -8.44 -6.70 1.22
N VAL A 61 -9.22 -6.57 0.17
CA VAL A 61 -8.84 -7.02 -1.19
C VAL A 61 -8.78 -5.82 -2.11
N ASP A 62 -7.66 -5.66 -2.84
CA ASP A 62 -7.48 -4.64 -3.88
C ASP A 62 -7.09 -5.32 -5.19
N ILE A 63 -7.99 -5.29 -6.17
CA ILE A 63 -7.79 -5.93 -7.49
C ILE A 63 -7.01 -5.07 -8.48
N PHE A 64 -6.62 -3.85 -8.08
CA PHE A 64 -5.81 -2.90 -8.86
C PHE A 64 -4.73 -2.28 -7.98
N GLY A 65 -3.89 -3.13 -7.39
CA GLY A 65 -2.96 -2.77 -6.32
C GLY A 65 -1.97 -1.66 -6.64
N GLY A 66 -1.50 -1.58 -7.87
CA GLY A 66 -0.53 -0.57 -8.29
C GLY A 66 0.71 -0.55 -7.41
N SER A 67 0.93 0.54 -6.67
CA SER A 67 2.02 0.64 -5.68
C SER A 67 1.67 0.05 -4.32
N ASN A 68 0.54 -0.61 -4.17
CA ASN A 68 0.04 -1.26 -2.96
C ASN A 68 -0.11 -0.34 -1.73
N THR A 69 -0.64 0.86 -1.94
CA THR A 69 -0.98 1.78 -0.85
C THR A 69 -2.05 1.18 0.06
N THR A 70 -3.04 0.49 -0.51
CA THR A 70 -4.12 -0.19 0.22
C THR A 70 -3.56 -1.27 1.14
N GLY A 71 -2.70 -2.16 0.65
CA GLY A 71 -2.09 -3.22 1.46
C GLY A 71 -1.24 -2.67 2.61
N MET A 72 -0.41 -1.66 2.34
CA MET A 72 0.38 -1.00 3.38
C MET A 72 -0.51 -0.41 4.50
N VAL A 73 -1.63 0.21 4.13
CA VAL A 73 -2.55 0.79 5.13
C VAL A 73 -3.28 -0.30 5.89
N ALA A 74 -3.73 -1.36 5.21
CA ALA A 74 -4.38 -2.50 5.84
C ALA A 74 -3.46 -3.19 6.86
N GLU A 75 -2.19 -3.43 6.50
CA GLU A 75 -1.16 -3.97 7.40
C GLU A 75 -1.01 -3.10 8.67
N ARG A 76 -0.81 -1.79 8.49
CA ARG A 76 -0.68 -0.83 9.60
C ARG A 76 -1.90 -0.83 10.52
N LEU A 77 -3.08 -1.09 9.97
CA LEU A 77 -4.34 -1.15 10.71
C LEU A 77 -4.65 -2.55 11.24
N LYS A 78 -3.73 -3.52 11.12
CA LYS A 78 -3.89 -4.91 11.55
C LYS A 78 -5.01 -5.66 10.82
N ARG A 79 -5.23 -5.33 9.56
CA ARG A 79 -6.07 -6.11 8.65
C ARG A 79 -5.19 -7.03 7.84
N ARG A 80 -5.71 -8.20 7.48
CA ARG A 80 -5.12 -9.02 6.43
C ARG A 80 -5.39 -8.36 5.09
N TRP A 81 -4.53 -8.57 4.12
CA TRP A 81 -4.74 -8.00 2.79
C TRP A 81 -4.29 -8.92 1.68
N LEU A 82 -4.90 -8.75 0.53
CA LEU A 82 -4.56 -9.41 -0.72
C LEU A 82 -4.67 -8.39 -1.83
N THR A 83 -3.62 -8.26 -2.64
CA THR A 83 -3.60 -7.32 -3.75
C THR A 83 -3.23 -8.02 -5.05
N PHE A 84 -3.78 -7.54 -6.15
CA PHE A 84 -3.49 -8.01 -7.50
C PHE A 84 -3.03 -6.83 -8.34
N GLU A 85 -2.02 -7.07 -9.19
CA GLU A 85 -1.49 -6.09 -10.13
C GLU A 85 -1.00 -6.85 -11.38
N LEU A 86 -1.30 -6.33 -12.56
CA LEU A 86 -0.90 -6.96 -13.83
C LEU A 86 0.55 -6.71 -14.19
N SER A 87 1.07 -5.53 -13.84
CA SER A 87 2.48 -5.20 -14.10
C SER A 87 3.36 -5.84 -13.04
N LYS A 88 4.18 -6.77 -13.48
CA LYS A 88 5.17 -7.45 -12.64
C LYS A 88 6.15 -6.48 -11.99
N GLU A 89 6.54 -5.44 -12.72
CA GLU A 89 7.42 -4.38 -12.23
C GLU A 89 6.75 -3.61 -11.08
N TYR A 90 5.45 -3.33 -11.18
CA TYR A 90 4.73 -2.65 -10.11
C TYR A 90 4.50 -3.55 -8.90
N VAL A 91 4.24 -4.85 -9.11
CA VAL A 91 4.21 -5.83 -8.02
C VAL A 91 5.55 -5.84 -7.29
N ALA A 92 6.66 -5.97 -8.03
CA ALA A 92 8.00 -6.01 -7.45
C ALA A 92 8.33 -4.73 -6.67
N ALA A 93 8.04 -3.56 -7.25
CA ALA A 93 8.27 -2.27 -6.61
C ALA A 93 7.35 -2.06 -5.39
N SER A 94 6.15 -2.64 -5.36
CA SER A 94 5.21 -2.50 -4.24
C SER A 94 5.78 -3.02 -2.90
N ALA A 95 6.71 -4.00 -2.97
CA ALA A 95 7.43 -4.54 -1.82
C ALA A 95 8.19 -3.44 -1.02
N PHE A 96 8.61 -2.35 -1.68
CA PHE A 96 9.30 -1.24 -1.02
C PHE A 96 8.45 -0.51 0.03
N ARG A 97 7.15 -0.74 0.07
CA ARG A 97 6.31 -0.18 1.15
C ARG A 97 6.50 -0.89 2.48
N PHE A 98 7.06 -2.10 2.45
CA PHE A 98 7.22 -2.98 3.61
C PHE A 98 8.69 -3.19 4.01
N ILE A 99 9.64 -2.74 3.18
CA ILE A 99 11.08 -2.98 3.36
C ILE A 99 11.79 -1.63 3.49
N SER A 100 12.61 -1.48 4.53
CA SER A 100 13.43 -0.28 4.76
C SER A 100 14.90 -0.47 4.39
N ASN A 101 15.38 -1.70 4.29
CA ASN A 101 16.77 -2.02 3.94
C ASN A 101 16.92 -2.12 2.40
N GLU A 102 17.83 -1.33 1.84
CA GLU A 102 18.05 -1.21 0.40
C GLU A 102 18.50 -2.52 -0.27
N THR A 103 19.40 -3.25 0.39
CA THR A 103 19.92 -4.52 -0.16
C THR A 103 18.81 -5.56 -0.21
N VAL A 104 18.02 -5.67 0.86
CA VAL A 104 16.86 -6.58 0.92
C VAL A 104 15.82 -6.19 -0.12
N ALA A 105 15.54 -4.90 -0.28
CA ALA A 105 14.59 -4.41 -1.26
C ALA A 105 15.00 -4.75 -2.70
N SER A 106 16.29 -4.58 -3.03
CA SER A 106 16.84 -4.95 -4.34
C SER A 106 16.76 -6.45 -4.63
N ASP A 107 17.06 -7.29 -3.62
CA ASP A 107 16.98 -8.74 -3.73
C ASP A 107 15.53 -9.21 -3.97
N ILE A 108 14.59 -8.73 -3.14
CA ILE A 108 13.16 -9.04 -3.26
C ILE A 108 12.60 -8.58 -4.61
N TYR A 109 12.95 -7.37 -5.05
CA TYR A 109 12.56 -6.87 -6.36
C TYR A 109 13.01 -7.80 -7.49
N SER A 110 14.28 -8.23 -7.47
CA SER A 110 14.85 -9.13 -8.47
C SER A 110 14.18 -10.51 -8.45
N LYS A 111 13.93 -11.07 -7.28
CA LYS A 111 13.24 -12.35 -7.11
C LYS A 111 11.83 -12.32 -7.71
N ILE A 112 11.06 -11.29 -7.41
CA ILE A 112 9.70 -11.16 -7.97
C ILE A 112 9.76 -11.04 -9.50
N LEU A 113 10.71 -10.30 -10.05
CA LEU A 113 10.88 -10.20 -11.50
C LEU A 113 11.26 -11.52 -12.16
N SER A 114 11.98 -12.41 -11.44
CA SER A 114 12.37 -13.75 -11.92
C SER A 114 11.30 -14.83 -11.71
N ASP A 115 10.09 -14.46 -11.28
CA ASP A 115 9.03 -15.41 -10.89
C ASP A 115 9.39 -16.29 -9.69
N GLU A 116 10.34 -15.85 -8.89
CA GLU A 116 10.68 -16.54 -7.65
C GLU A 116 9.75 -16.11 -6.52
N PHE A 117 9.43 -17.05 -5.65
CA PHE A 117 8.68 -16.75 -4.44
C PHE A 117 9.55 -15.94 -3.47
N ALA A 118 9.02 -14.81 -2.99
CA ALA A 118 9.73 -13.94 -2.06
C ALA A 118 8.90 -13.73 -0.79
N ILE A 119 9.55 -13.82 0.37
CA ILE A 119 8.97 -13.53 1.68
C ILE A 119 9.62 -12.26 2.21
N ILE A 120 8.80 -11.35 2.73
CA ILE A 120 9.24 -10.16 3.47
C ILE A 120 8.94 -10.46 4.95
N GLU A 121 9.98 -10.54 5.76
CA GLU A 121 9.92 -10.72 7.21
C GLU A 121 10.03 -9.38 7.94
#